data_9a50c2a94cb70a6e08b1a230922af4d3
#
_entry.id   9a50c2a94cb70a6e08b1a230922af4d3
#
_cell.length_a   1.000
_cell.length_b   1.000
_cell.length_c   1.000
_cell.angle_alpha   90.00
_cell.angle_beta   90.00
_cell.angle_gamma   90.00
#
_symmetry.space_group_name_H-M   'P 1'
#
loop_
_entity.id
_entity.type
_entity.pdbx_description
1 polymer ?
#
loop_
_entity_poly.entity_id
_entity_poly.type
_entity_poly.pdbx_seq_one_letter_code
_entity_poly.pdbx_strand_id
1 'polypeptide(L)'
;VIAIGKDHKAGSELYILMISMHGLIRSYDLELGQDADTGGQTTYVVELARALSRHSGVSKVDLVTKLIDDTDVSPDYAVPEESLGGCARIVRLPCGPKKYMRKELLWPHLDQAVDHCLHFLRQQGRLPDIIHSHYADAGYVGKQLSTLLGIPLVHTGHSLGRSKKSRLLADGKKERTIERQFNFRQRIKTEEEVIQHASLVVTSTRQEIEEQYGMYANHDQRKCSVIPPGTNNSRFSPPSRKPINGILKEKIDRFLSDTDKPIILAINRPVLRKNLKGLIAAYGESSSLQEVANLVIVAGMREDIRNMEETQQSVMNEVLLDVDKYDLWGKVAFPKKIIQDEIPELYRLASSRKGVFVNPALTEPFGLTLIEAAASGLPIIAPDDGGPKDIISNCRNGLLTNTLDSKAIADSIHTALSDIKQWKSWSR
;
A
#
# COMPACT_ATOMS: atom_id res chain seq x y z
N VAL A 1 -1.84 21.48 -16.71
CA VAL A 1 -1.32 21.25 -18.07
C VAL A 1 0.15 21.61 -18.03
N ILE A 2 1.04 20.62 -17.97
CA ILE A 2 2.49 20.82 -18.06
C ILE A 2 2.77 21.19 -19.53
N ALA A 3 3.32 22.38 -19.78
CA ALA A 3 3.87 22.73 -21.07
C ALA A 3 5.10 21.85 -21.31
N ILE A 4 4.92 20.74 -21.98
CA ILE A 4 6.01 19.91 -22.51
C ILE A 4 6.73 20.78 -23.57
N GLY A 5 8.05 20.87 -23.48
CA GLY A 5 8.88 21.71 -24.33
C GLY A 5 8.57 21.58 -25.80
N LYS A 6 8.77 22.65 -26.55
CA LYS A 6 8.29 22.94 -27.92
C LYS A 6 8.70 21.96 -29.05
N ASP A 7 9.33 20.81 -28.78
CA ASP A 7 9.82 19.90 -29.81
C ASP A 7 9.13 18.52 -29.84
N HIS A 8 8.09 18.28 -29.04
CA HIS A 8 7.26 17.10 -29.25
C HIS A 8 6.37 17.29 -30.49
N LYS A 9 6.67 16.59 -31.56
CA LYS A 9 5.74 16.44 -32.70
C LYS A 9 4.39 15.96 -32.13
N ALA A 10 3.33 16.73 -32.36
CA ALA A 10 1.98 16.30 -32.02
C ALA A 10 1.75 14.91 -32.64
N GLY A 11 1.61 13.88 -31.77
CA GLY A 11 1.43 12.48 -32.19
C GLY A 11 2.52 11.50 -31.74
N SER A 12 3.59 11.92 -31.04
CA SER A 12 4.57 10.95 -30.50
C SER A 12 4.08 10.38 -29.17
N GLU A 13 3.95 9.06 -29.11
CA GLU A 13 3.60 8.34 -27.88
C GLU A 13 4.73 8.42 -26.85
N LEU A 14 4.39 8.56 -25.56
CA LEU A 14 5.34 8.79 -24.47
C LEU A 14 6.11 7.52 -24.08
N TYR A 15 7.41 7.70 -23.82
CA TYR A 15 8.21 6.74 -23.07
C TYR A 15 8.38 7.23 -21.61
N ILE A 16 7.92 6.44 -20.66
CA ILE A 16 7.94 6.76 -19.23
C ILE A 16 8.94 5.85 -18.53
N LEU A 17 9.93 6.44 -17.86
CA LEU A 17 10.85 5.73 -16.96
C LEU A 17 10.36 5.87 -15.53
N MET A 18 9.79 4.81 -14.99
CA MET A 18 9.43 4.72 -13.57
C MET A 18 10.60 4.16 -12.76
N ILE A 19 10.84 4.69 -11.56
CA ILE A 19 11.93 4.25 -10.68
C ILE A 19 11.37 3.95 -9.29
N SER A 20 11.61 2.71 -8.80
CA SER A 20 11.30 2.29 -7.43
C SER A 20 12.39 1.33 -6.97
N MET A 21 13.32 1.80 -6.12
CA MET A 21 14.58 1.07 -5.86
C MET A 21 14.47 -0.03 -4.82
N HIS A 22 13.65 0.15 -3.77
CA HIS A 22 13.52 -0.80 -2.68
C HIS A 22 12.26 -1.67 -2.79
N GLY A 23 12.23 -2.74 -1.99
CA GLY A 23 11.17 -3.73 -1.95
C GLY A 23 11.32 -4.83 -3.00
N LEU A 24 10.59 -5.90 -2.82
CA LEU A 24 10.55 -7.04 -3.73
C LEU A 24 9.49 -6.78 -4.82
N ILE A 25 9.95 -6.38 -6.02
CA ILE A 25 9.09 -5.98 -7.14
C ILE A 25 9.15 -7.04 -8.23
N ARG A 26 8.01 -7.70 -8.49
CA ARG A 26 7.79 -8.64 -9.60
C ARG A 26 6.38 -8.50 -10.17
N SER A 27 6.09 -9.15 -11.31
CA SER A 27 4.81 -8.98 -12.01
C SER A 27 3.64 -9.73 -11.35
N TYR A 28 3.88 -10.75 -10.60
CA TYR A 28 2.86 -11.62 -9.99
C TYR A 28 3.25 -11.99 -8.56
N ASP A 29 2.27 -12.44 -7.79
CA ASP A 29 2.44 -12.95 -6.42
C ASP A 29 3.38 -12.09 -5.57
N LEU A 30 3.04 -10.81 -5.45
CA LEU A 30 3.78 -9.85 -4.64
C LEU A 30 3.77 -10.30 -3.17
N GLU A 31 4.94 -10.45 -2.57
CA GLU A 31 5.13 -10.95 -1.21
C GLU A 31 4.80 -9.88 -0.16
N LEU A 32 3.56 -9.36 -0.23
CA LEU A 32 3.12 -8.23 0.59
C LEU A 32 3.16 -8.53 2.08
N GLY A 33 3.93 -7.73 2.82
CA GLY A 33 4.03 -7.85 4.27
C GLY A 33 5.02 -8.90 4.75
N GLN A 34 5.76 -9.56 3.86
CA GLN A 34 6.84 -10.48 4.23
C GLN A 34 8.01 -9.75 4.89
N ASP A 35 8.27 -8.52 4.44
CA ASP A 35 9.25 -7.63 5.04
C ASP A 35 8.70 -6.20 5.23
N ALA A 36 9.49 -5.33 5.86
CA ALA A 36 9.09 -3.95 6.15
C ALA A 36 8.95 -3.06 4.90
N ASP A 37 9.59 -3.42 3.79
CA ASP A 37 9.71 -2.62 2.57
C ASP A 37 8.78 -3.09 1.45
N THR A 38 8.31 -4.35 1.50
CA THR A 38 7.37 -4.91 0.52
C THR A 38 5.93 -4.72 0.99
N GLY A 39 5.25 -3.72 0.44
CA GLY A 39 3.91 -3.33 0.87
C GLY A 39 3.12 -2.60 -0.21
N GLY A 40 2.22 -1.71 0.18
CA GLY A 40 1.34 -0.99 -0.75
C GLY A 40 2.06 -0.24 -1.86
N GLN A 41 3.28 0.27 -1.64
CA GLN A 41 4.07 0.93 -2.67
C GLN A 41 4.43 -0.03 -3.81
N THR A 42 4.84 -1.27 -3.51
CA THR A 42 5.22 -2.24 -4.56
C THR A 42 4.03 -2.59 -5.45
N THR A 43 2.85 -2.79 -4.86
CA THR A 43 1.60 -2.96 -5.62
C THR A 43 1.29 -1.73 -6.46
N TYR A 44 1.36 -0.54 -5.85
CA TYR A 44 1.06 0.72 -6.52
C TYR A 44 1.91 0.93 -7.79
N VAL A 45 3.24 0.76 -7.71
CA VAL A 45 4.12 1.01 -8.86
C VAL A 45 3.93 -0.01 -9.98
N VAL A 46 3.67 -1.27 -9.65
CA VAL A 46 3.39 -2.33 -10.63
C VAL A 46 2.05 -2.07 -11.34
N GLU A 47 0.99 -1.79 -10.59
CA GLU A 47 -0.33 -1.52 -11.17
C GLU A 47 -0.36 -0.19 -11.96
N LEU A 48 0.38 0.84 -11.50
CA LEU A 48 0.52 2.08 -12.26
C LEU A 48 1.24 1.85 -13.60
N ALA A 49 2.34 1.08 -13.61
CA ALA A 49 3.05 0.76 -14.84
C ALA A 49 2.15 0.00 -15.84
N ARG A 50 1.36 -0.97 -15.34
CA ARG A 50 0.35 -1.67 -16.15
C ARG A 50 -0.74 -0.74 -16.69
N ALA A 51 -1.24 0.17 -15.86
CA ALA A 51 -2.28 1.10 -16.28
C ALA A 51 -1.77 2.09 -17.34
N LEU A 52 -0.57 2.63 -17.15
CA LEU A 52 0.08 3.51 -18.11
C LEU A 52 0.30 2.82 -19.46
N SER A 53 0.70 1.55 -19.47
CA SER A 53 0.92 0.78 -20.70
C SER A 53 -0.33 0.53 -21.54
N ARG A 54 -1.52 0.71 -20.95
CA ARG A 54 -2.80 0.58 -21.66
C ARG A 54 -3.32 1.89 -22.25
N HIS A 55 -2.64 2.99 -21.91
CA HIS A 55 -3.03 4.32 -22.39
C HIS A 55 -2.50 4.53 -23.82
N SER A 56 -3.36 4.95 -24.75
CA SER A 56 -3.04 5.12 -26.18
C SER A 56 -1.94 6.14 -26.45
N GLY A 57 -1.64 7.05 -25.52
CA GLY A 57 -0.55 8.02 -25.63
C GLY A 57 0.79 7.53 -25.06
N VAL A 58 0.91 6.24 -24.67
CA VAL A 58 2.13 5.67 -24.07
C VAL A 58 2.63 4.51 -24.91
N SER A 59 3.87 4.61 -25.41
CA SER A 59 4.52 3.57 -26.22
C SER A 59 5.44 2.66 -25.42
N LYS A 60 5.92 3.12 -24.26
CA LYS A 60 6.87 2.34 -23.45
C LYS A 60 6.82 2.77 -21.99
N VAL A 61 6.86 1.77 -21.08
CA VAL A 61 7.02 1.97 -19.64
C VAL A 61 8.10 1.01 -19.14
N ASP A 62 9.22 1.54 -18.69
CA ASP A 62 10.24 0.78 -17.98
C ASP A 62 10.16 1.10 -16.48
N LEU A 63 9.83 0.10 -15.65
CA LEU A 63 9.88 0.20 -14.20
C LEU A 63 11.23 -0.31 -13.71
N VAL A 64 12.13 0.62 -13.41
CA VAL A 64 13.47 0.31 -12.91
C VAL A 64 13.45 0.03 -11.41
N THR A 65 14.10 -1.07 -11.02
CA THR A 65 14.30 -1.47 -9.63
C THR A 65 15.66 -2.14 -9.44
N LYS A 66 16.02 -2.45 -8.17
CA LYS A 66 17.25 -3.17 -7.84
C LYS A 66 17.18 -4.63 -8.30
N LEU A 67 18.27 -5.11 -8.95
CA LEU A 67 18.49 -6.54 -9.17
C LEU A 67 18.89 -7.21 -7.86
N ILE A 68 18.20 -8.31 -7.51
CA ILE A 68 18.42 -9.07 -6.30
C ILE A 68 18.68 -10.53 -6.68
N ASP A 69 19.85 -11.03 -6.30
CA ASP A 69 20.28 -12.43 -6.48
C ASP A 69 20.68 -12.95 -5.10
N ASP A 70 19.69 -13.43 -4.36
CA ASP A 70 19.79 -13.81 -2.95
C ASP A 70 19.06 -15.11 -2.71
N THR A 71 19.67 -16.03 -1.97
CA THR A 71 19.10 -17.34 -1.65
C THR A 71 17.86 -17.28 -0.76
N ASP A 72 17.68 -16.16 -0.05
CA ASP A 72 16.57 -15.96 0.90
C ASP A 72 15.29 -15.43 0.23
N VAL A 73 15.35 -15.11 -1.09
CA VAL A 73 14.22 -14.62 -1.86
C VAL A 73 14.04 -15.39 -3.16
N SER A 74 12.90 -15.22 -3.84
CA SER A 74 12.63 -15.89 -5.12
C SER A 74 13.70 -15.56 -6.17
N PRO A 75 14.17 -16.54 -6.98
CA PRO A 75 15.08 -16.32 -8.09
C PRO A 75 14.53 -15.39 -9.18
N ASP A 76 13.22 -15.13 -9.19
CA ASP A 76 12.59 -14.19 -10.12
C ASP A 76 13.18 -12.77 -10.02
N TYR A 77 13.64 -12.38 -8.83
CA TYR A 77 14.26 -11.06 -8.59
C TYR A 77 15.67 -10.92 -9.19
N ALA A 78 16.28 -12.03 -9.63
CA ALA A 78 17.56 -12.05 -10.35
C ALA A 78 17.37 -11.95 -11.88
N VAL A 79 16.15 -12.07 -12.38
CA VAL A 79 15.86 -11.94 -13.83
C VAL A 79 15.94 -10.45 -14.22
N PRO A 80 16.82 -10.06 -15.16
CA PRO A 80 17.06 -8.64 -15.48
C PRO A 80 15.83 -7.91 -16.01
N GLU A 81 15.01 -8.57 -16.81
CA GLU A 81 13.82 -7.98 -17.42
C GLU A 81 12.61 -8.91 -17.27
N GLU A 82 11.47 -8.34 -16.95
CA GLU A 82 10.22 -9.08 -16.74
C GLU A 82 9.04 -8.28 -17.31
N SER A 83 8.21 -8.91 -18.14
CA SER A 83 7.04 -8.26 -18.72
C SER A 83 5.95 -7.97 -17.69
N LEU A 84 5.37 -6.77 -17.76
CA LEU A 84 4.15 -6.39 -17.02
C LEU A 84 2.89 -6.43 -17.90
N GLY A 85 3.06 -6.80 -19.18
CA GLY A 85 2.02 -6.75 -20.20
C GLY A 85 1.96 -5.41 -20.94
N GLY A 86 1.36 -5.42 -22.14
CA GLY A 86 1.34 -4.25 -23.01
C GLY A 86 2.76 -3.79 -23.36
N CYS A 87 3.01 -2.49 -23.26
CA CYS A 87 4.33 -1.89 -23.48
C CYS A 87 5.12 -1.66 -22.17
N ALA A 88 4.72 -2.30 -21.05
CA ALA A 88 5.38 -2.16 -19.75
C ALA A 88 6.23 -3.38 -19.40
N ARG A 89 7.39 -3.12 -18.77
CA ARG A 89 8.26 -4.14 -18.17
C ARG A 89 8.95 -3.65 -16.91
N ILE A 90 9.36 -4.59 -16.06
CA ILE A 90 10.31 -4.36 -14.97
C ILE A 90 11.71 -4.50 -15.53
N VAL A 91 12.59 -3.58 -15.17
CA VAL A 91 14.03 -3.60 -15.51
C VAL A 91 14.80 -3.61 -14.20
N ARG A 92 15.55 -4.68 -13.95
CA ARG A 92 16.35 -4.82 -12.73
C ARG A 92 17.80 -4.48 -13.01
N LEU A 93 18.29 -3.47 -12.28
CA LEU A 93 19.67 -2.98 -12.45
C LEU A 93 20.49 -3.18 -11.17
N PRO A 94 21.81 -3.39 -11.28
CA PRO A 94 22.67 -3.51 -10.13
C PRO A 94 22.64 -2.22 -9.28
N CYS A 95 22.56 -2.40 -7.95
CA CYS A 95 22.63 -1.33 -6.96
C CYS A 95 23.25 -1.92 -5.66
N GLY A 96 24.57 -1.81 -5.52
CA GLY A 96 25.32 -2.41 -4.43
C GLY A 96 25.37 -3.93 -4.47
N PRO A 97 25.49 -4.59 -3.32
CA PRO A 97 25.49 -6.05 -3.22
C PRO A 97 24.24 -6.66 -3.86
N LYS A 98 24.39 -7.83 -4.46
CA LYS A 98 23.25 -8.55 -5.08
C LYS A 98 22.18 -9.01 -4.09
N LYS A 99 22.50 -9.08 -2.79
CA LYS A 99 21.56 -9.44 -1.72
C LYS A 99 20.39 -8.47 -1.60
N TYR A 100 19.28 -8.97 -1.05
CA TYR A 100 18.20 -8.11 -0.60
C TYR A 100 18.73 -7.11 0.45
N MET A 101 18.35 -5.86 0.32
CA MET A 101 18.78 -4.79 1.23
C MET A 101 17.58 -3.93 1.62
N ARG A 102 17.48 -3.64 2.92
CA ARG A 102 16.51 -2.64 3.40
C ARG A 102 16.83 -1.26 2.80
N LYS A 103 15.81 -0.49 2.55
CA LYS A 103 15.93 0.86 1.92
C LYS A 103 16.90 1.79 2.63
N GLU A 104 17.00 1.68 3.96
CA GLU A 104 17.93 2.50 4.74
C GLU A 104 19.41 2.22 4.42
N LEU A 105 19.71 1.07 3.84
CA LEU A 105 21.07 0.63 3.48
C LEU A 105 21.41 0.88 2.00
N LEU A 106 20.47 1.33 1.19
CA LEU A 106 20.69 1.57 -0.25
C LEU A 106 21.46 2.85 -0.54
N TRP A 107 21.45 3.83 0.36
CA TRP A 107 22.01 5.17 0.13
C TRP A 107 23.44 5.18 -0.44
N PRO A 108 24.42 4.39 0.06
CA PRO A 108 25.78 4.39 -0.47
C PRO A 108 25.89 3.83 -1.90
N HIS A 109 24.86 3.21 -2.42
CA HIS A 109 24.86 2.50 -3.70
C HIS A 109 24.02 3.17 -4.79
N LEU A 110 23.33 4.29 -4.48
CA LEU A 110 22.41 4.92 -5.41
C LEU A 110 23.13 5.58 -6.60
N ASP A 111 24.37 6.05 -6.45
CA ASP A 111 25.18 6.56 -7.56
C ASP A 111 25.47 5.44 -8.59
N GLN A 112 25.75 4.23 -8.11
CA GLN A 112 25.89 3.06 -8.99
C GLN A 112 24.61 2.78 -9.76
N ALA A 113 23.42 2.94 -9.13
CA ALA A 113 22.15 2.80 -9.81
C ALA A 113 21.97 3.86 -10.91
N VAL A 114 22.40 5.11 -10.67
CA VAL A 114 22.39 6.17 -11.70
C VAL A 114 23.25 5.77 -12.90
N ASP A 115 24.48 5.30 -12.68
CA ASP A 115 25.37 4.87 -13.75
C ASP A 115 24.81 3.71 -14.57
N HIS A 116 24.23 2.71 -13.92
CA HIS A 116 23.58 1.59 -14.60
C HIS A 116 22.32 2.02 -15.37
N CYS A 117 21.55 2.96 -14.85
CA CYS A 117 20.41 3.55 -15.58
C CYS A 117 20.88 4.29 -16.83
N LEU A 118 21.94 5.09 -16.77
CA LEU A 118 22.50 5.78 -17.94
C LEU A 118 22.99 4.79 -18.98
N HIS A 119 23.69 3.73 -18.54
CA HIS A 119 24.14 2.67 -19.47
C HIS A 119 22.97 1.96 -20.13
N PHE A 120 21.97 1.57 -19.36
CA PHE A 120 20.74 0.96 -19.85
C PHE A 120 20.03 1.87 -20.89
N LEU A 121 19.85 3.16 -20.57
CA LEU A 121 19.17 4.11 -21.48
C LEU A 121 19.93 4.31 -22.78
N ARG A 122 21.26 4.33 -22.77
CA ARG A 122 22.08 4.38 -24.00
C ARG A 122 21.82 3.18 -24.91
N GLN A 123 21.61 2.00 -24.34
CA GLN A 123 21.32 0.78 -25.12
C GLN A 123 19.90 0.76 -25.71
N GLN A 124 18.97 1.57 -25.19
CA GLN A 124 17.58 1.61 -25.66
C GLN A 124 17.40 2.39 -26.97
N GLY A 125 18.39 3.19 -27.40
CA GLY A 125 18.30 4.03 -28.59
C GLY A 125 17.29 5.18 -28.52
N ARG A 126 16.59 5.34 -27.40
CA ARG A 126 15.63 6.41 -27.13
C ARG A 126 15.69 6.79 -25.65
N LEU A 127 15.68 8.09 -25.36
CA LEU A 127 15.54 8.61 -24.00
C LEU A 127 14.07 8.64 -23.59
N PRO A 128 13.77 8.50 -22.29
CA PRO A 128 12.42 8.70 -21.77
C PRO A 128 11.99 10.16 -21.91
N ASP A 129 10.70 10.36 -22.10
CA ASP A 129 10.09 11.69 -22.13
C ASP A 129 9.80 12.22 -20.72
N ILE A 130 9.61 11.29 -19.75
CA ILE A 130 9.31 11.58 -18.35
C ILE A 130 10.04 10.57 -17.47
N ILE A 131 10.60 11.04 -16.35
CA ILE A 131 11.09 10.22 -15.25
C ILE A 131 10.08 10.33 -14.11
N HIS A 132 9.55 9.21 -13.60
CA HIS A 132 8.66 9.17 -12.45
C HIS A 132 9.28 8.37 -11.31
N SER A 133 9.70 9.04 -10.25
CA SER A 133 10.35 8.43 -9.09
C SER A 133 9.37 8.20 -7.94
N HIS A 134 9.54 7.06 -7.26
CA HIS A 134 8.68 6.62 -6.16
C HIS A 134 9.49 6.41 -4.89
N TYR A 135 9.27 7.24 -3.87
CA TYR A 135 10.01 7.31 -2.62
C TYR A 135 11.37 8.01 -2.70
N ALA A 136 12.01 8.26 -1.55
CA ALA A 136 13.19 9.12 -1.43
C ALA A 136 14.45 8.58 -2.15
N ASP A 137 14.71 7.27 -2.08
CA ASP A 137 15.85 6.62 -2.74
C ASP A 137 15.74 6.70 -4.27
N ALA A 138 14.56 6.36 -4.81
CA ALA A 138 14.28 6.54 -6.24
C ALA A 138 14.22 8.02 -6.62
N GLY A 139 13.78 8.89 -5.70
CA GLY A 139 13.83 10.34 -5.88
C GLY A 139 15.25 10.84 -6.13
N TYR A 140 16.22 10.34 -5.35
CA TYR A 140 17.63 10.64 -5.58
C TYR A 140 18.09 10.26 -6.99
N VAL A 141 17.85 8.99 -7.38
CA VAL A 141 18.24 8.48 -8.71
C VAL A 141 17.52 9.29 -9.82
N GLY A 142 16.22 9.52 -9.68
CA GLY A 142 15.41 10.26 -10.64
C GLY A 142 15.88 11.70 -10.81
N LYS A 143 16.23 12.40 -9.72
CA LYS A 143 16.78 13.76 -9.75
C LYS A 143 18.10 13.81 -10.51
N GLN A 144 19.03 12.88 -10.22
CA GLN A 144 20.32 12.84 -10.91
C GLN A 144 20.15 12.60 -12.41
N LEU A 145 19.33 11.60 -12.79
CA LEU A 145 19.03 11.33 -14.21
C LEU A 145 18.34 12.53 -14.90
N SER A 146 17.35 13.15 -14.24
CA SER A 146 16.67 14.34 -14.73
C SER A 146 17.64 15.48 -14.99
N THR A 147 18.57 15.73 -14.09
CA THR A 147 19.59 16.77 -14.21
C THR A 147 20.57 16.48 -15.37
N LEU A 148 21.05 15.22 -15.48
CA LEU A 148 22.03 14.83 -16.47
C LEU A 148 21.46 14.77 -17.90
N LEU A 149 20.18 14.41 -18.03
CA LEU A 149 19.54 14.17 -19.33
C LEU A 149 18.59 15.29 -19.76
N GLY A 150 18.30 16.26 -18.89
CA GLY A 150 17.36 17.34 -19.17
C GLY A 150 15.89 16.89 -19.25
N ILE A 151 15.55 15.74 -18.63
CA ILE A 151 14.21 15.15 -18.70
C ILE A 151 13.40 15.58 -17.47
N PRO A 152 12.10 15.97 -17.61
CA PRO A 152 11.28 16.37 -16.47
C PRO A 152 11.09 15.23 -15.48
N LEU A 153 11.15 15.58 -14.17
CA LEU A 153 10.94 14.67 -13.05
C LEU A 153 9.53 14.82 -12.48
N VAL A 154 8.79 13.72 -12.43
CA VAL A 154 7.60 13.54 -11.60
C VAL A 154 8.01 12.76 -10.35
N HIS A 155 7.52 13.15 -9.17
CA HIS A 155 7.85 12.48 -7.91
C HIS A 155 6.62 12.13 -7.11
N THR A 156 6.59 10.91 -6.55
CA THR A 156 5.59 10.44 -5.57
C THR A 156 6.31 9.98 -4.30
N GLY A 157 6.07 10.64 -3.17
CA GLY A 157 6.79 10.39 -1.92
C GLY A 157 6.41 9.09 -1.20
N HIS A 158 5.16 8.63 -1.30
CA HIS A 158 4.55 7.47 -0.61
C HIS A 158 4.60 7.52 0.92
N SER A 159 5.66 8.02 1.49
CA SER A 159 5.88 8.25 2.91
C SER A 159 6.98 9.30 3.03
N LEU A 160 6.81 10.27 3.87
CA LEU A 160 7.74 11.39 4.02
C LEU A 160 8.53 11.31 5.33
N GLY A 161 9.83 11.62 5.24
CA GLY A 161 10.78 11.49 6.34
C GLY A 161 10.45 12.38 7.52
N ARG A 162 10.10 13.65 7.29
CA ARG A 162 9.76 14.61 8.35
C ARG A 162 8.55 14.14 9.16
N SER A 163 7.46 13.78 8.49
CA SER A 163 6.25 13.26 9.13
C SER A 163 6.51 11.96 9.91
N LYS A 164 7.28 11.01 9.33
CA LYS A 164 7.64 9.76 10.01
C LYS A 164 8.53 10.02 11.23
N LYS A 165 9.54 10.89 11.12
CA LYS A 165 10.44 11.27 12.22
C LYS A 165 9.65 11.90 13.37
N SER A 166 8.79 12.87 13.06
CA SER A 166 7.95 13.55 14.06
C SER A 166 7.10 12.59 14.86
N ARG A 167 6.43 11.64 14.19
CA ARG A 167 5.61 10.61 14.89
C ARG A 167 6.46 9.73 15.79
N LEU A 168 7.63 9.25 15.33
CA LEU A 168 8.48 8.40 16.16
C LEU A 168 9.04 9.12 17.40
N LEU A 169 9.26 10.43 17.30
CA LEU A 169 9.64 11.25 18.45
C LEU A 169 8.48 11.44 19.42
N ALA A 170 7.27 11.68 18.90
CA ALA A 170 6.05 11.77 19.70
C ALA A 170 5.73 10.45 20.44
N ASP A 171 6.05 9.31 19.81
CA ASP A 171 5.96 7.96 20.42
C ASP A 171 7.07 7.70 21.47
N GLY A 172 7.86 8.72 21.84
CA GLY A 172 8.88 8.64 22.89
C GLY A 172 10.20 7.96 22.48
N LYS A 173 10.41 7.68 21.20
CA LYS A 173 11.66 7.09 20.71
C LYS A 173 12.78 8.13 20.73
N LYS A 174 13.98 7.71 21.18
CA LYS A 174 15.16 8.58 21.25
C LYS A 174 15.67 8.93 19.83
N GLU A 175 15.92 10.20 19.56
CA GLU A 175 16.40 10.69 18.26
C GLU A 175 17.62 9.94 17.73
N ARG A 176 18.62 9.68 18.58
CA ARG A 176 19.82 8.93 18.20
C ARG A 176 19.50 7.50 17.71
N THR A 177 18.51 6.84 18.31
CA THR A 177 18.08 5.50 17.91
C THR A 177 17.37 5.55 16.57
N ILE A 178 16.46 6.53 16.38
CA ILE A 178 15.73 6.75 15.15
C ILE A 178 16.71 7.04 13.99
N GLU A 179 17.68 7.93 14.21
CA GLU A 179 18.66 8.30 13.18
C GLU A 179 19.51 7.10 12.75
N ARG A 180 20.00 6.31 13.72
CA ARG A 180 20.78 5.08 13.42
C ARG A 180 19.96 4.05 12.61
N GLN A 181 18.67 3.96 12.89
CA GLN A 181 17.81 2.97 12.25
C GLN A 181 17.31 3.40 10.87
N PHE A 182 17.00 4.68 10.67
CA PHE A 182 16.25 5.16 9.50
C PHE A 182 17.04 6.16 8.63
N ASN A 183 18.20 6.63 9.08
CA ASN A 183 19.02 7.62 8.36
C ASN A 183 18.19 8.84 7.89
N PHE A 184 17.40 9.42 8.80
CA PHE A 184 16.49 10.52 8.47
C PHE A 184 17.19 11.77 7.97
N ARG A 185 18.43 12.05 8.45
CA ARG A 185 19.20 13.20 7.97
C ARG A 185 19.42 13.13 6.46
N GLN A 186 19.91 12.00 5.96
CA GLN A 186 20.15 11.79 4.54
C GLN A 186 18.83 11.78 3.76
N ARG A 187 17.83 11.06 4.26
CA ARG A 187 16.53 10.95 3.64
C ARG A 187 15.83 12.31 3.48
N ILE A 188 15.70 13.10 4.55
CA ILE A 188 15.03 14.39 4.55
C ILE A 188 15.76 15.39 3.65
N LYS A 189 17.11 15.40 3.68
CA LYS A 189 17.91 16.22 2.77
C LYS A 189 17.58 15.89 1.30
N THR A 190 17.54 14.61 0.96
CA THR A 190 17.22 14.17 -0.40
C THR A 190 15.78 14.54 -0.78
N GLU A 191 14.81 14.36 0.12
CA GLU A 191 13.41 14.75 -0.13
C GLU A 191 13.29 16.27 -0.41
N GLU A 192 13.99 17.13 0.36
CA GLU A 192 14.04 18.58 0.09
C GLU A 192 14.55 18.87 -1.34
N GLU A 193 15.66 18.23 -1.71
CA GLU A 193 16.26 18.44 -3.02
C GLU A 193 15.37 17.92 -4.16
N VAL A 194 14.70 16.79 -3.97
CA VAL A 194 13.80 16.19 -4.96
C VAL A 194 12.55 17.04 -5.13
N ILE A 195 11.93 17.48 -4.03
CA ILE A 195 10.74 18.36 -4.05
C ILE A 195 11.05 19.65 -4.78
N GLN A 196 12.22 20.26 -4.53
CA GLN A 196 12.67 21.47 -5.22
C GLN A 196 12.82 21.26 -6.72
N HIS A 197 13.45 20.14 -7.13
CA HIS A 197 13.80 19.84 -8.52
C HIS A 197 12.61 19.35 -9.34
N ALA A 198 11.68 18.59 -8.73
CA ALA A 198 10.54 17.99 -9.43
C ALA A 198 9.72 19.03 -10.19
N SER A 199 9.35 18.70 -11.42
CA SER A 199 8.39 19.46 -12.22
C SER A 199 6.97 19.27 -11.73
N LEU A 200 6.66 18.07 -11.17
CA LEU A 200 5.37 17.72 -10.60
C LEU A 200 5.58 16.77 -9.41
N VAL A 201 4.86 17.02 -8.33
CA VAL A 201 4.76 16.13 -7.17
C VAL A 201 3.35 15.54 -7.14
N VAL A 202 3.26 14.21 -7.24
CA VAL A 202 1.98 13.48 -7.15
C VAL A 202 1.75 13.09 -5.70
N THR A 203 0.57 13.42 -5.18
CA THR A 203 0.12 13.09 -3.83
C THR A 203 -1.19 12.32 -3.87
N SER A 204 -1.47 11.56 -2.82
CA SER A 204 -2.70 10.78 -2.73
C SER A 204 -3.88 11.61 -2.25
N THR A 205 -3.64 12.63 -1.43
CA THR A 205 -4.66 13.44 -0.79
C THR A 205 -4.23 14.91 -0.68
N ARG A 206 -5.20 15.81 -0.47
CA ARG A 206 -4.93 17.21 -0.17
C ARG A 206 -4.26 17.36 1.21
N GLN A 207 -4.68 16.58 2.18
CA GLN A 207 -4.06 16.57 3.51
C GLN A 207 -2.57 16.23 3.46
N GLU A 208 -2.15 15.30 2.57
CA GLU A 208 -0.74 14.99 2.36
C GLU A 208 0.05 16.24 1.90
N ILE A 209 -0.52 17.05 1.00
CA ILE A 209 0.10 18.30 0.55
C ILE A 209 0.26 19.28 1.72
N GLU A 210 -0.81 19.52 2.48
CA GLU A 210 -0.87 20.54 3.50
C GLU A 210 -0.07 20.17 4.75
N GLU A 211 -0.21 18.94 5.25
CA GLU A 211 0.35 18.52 6.54
C GLU A 211 1.72 17.84 6.41
N GLN A 212 1.98 17.14 5.31
CA GLN A 212 3.22 16.38 5.18
C GLN A 212 4.24 17.07 4.29
N TYR A 213 3.87 17.42 3.05
CA TYR A 213 4.75 18.20 2.18
C TYR A 213 4.96 19.62 2.69
N GLY A 214 3.95 20.23 3.33
CA GLY A 214 4.07 21.55 3.99
C GLY A 214 5.13 21.63 5.08
N MET A 215 5.62 20.48 5.58
CA MET A 215 6.77 20.44 6.52
C MET A 215 8.12 20.74 5.83
N TYR A 216 8.21 20.74 4.50
CA TYR A 216 9.45 20.90 3.74
C TYR A 216 9.64 22.35 3.30
N ALA A 217 10.86 22.88 3.47
CA ALA A 217 11.16 24.27 3.14
C ALA A 217 11.03 24.57 1.63
N ASN A 218 11.35 23.58 0.79
CA ASN A 218 11.31 23.69 -0.66
C ASN A 218 9.95 23.30 -1.27
N HIS A 219 8.91 23.12 -0.42
CA HIS A 219 7.57 22.80 -0.89
C HIS A 219 6.95 23.96 -1.69
N ASP A 220 6.45 23.63 -2.88
CA ASP A 220 5.65 24.52 -3.72
C ASP A 220 4.33 23.83 -4.08
N GLN A 221 3.24 24.28 -3.46
CA GLN A 221 1.90 23.71 -3.68
C GLN A 221 1.47 23.73 -5.13
N ARG A 222 1.96 24.69 -5.94
CA ARG A 222 1.63 24.81 -7.38
C ARG A 222 2.18 23.64 -8.20
N LYS A 223 3.23 22.98 -7.71
CA LYS A 223 3.80 21.77 -8.31
C LYS A 223 3.11 20.48 -7.83
N CYS A 224 2.19 20.54 -6.87
CA CYS A 224 1.51 19.39 -6.33
C CYS A 224 0.21 19.10 -7.07
N SER A 225 -0.04 17.82 -7.34
CA SER A 225 -1.30 17.34 -7.90
C SER A 225 -1.82 16.17 -7.11
N VAL A 226 -3.07 16.24 -6.67
CA VAL A 226 -3.75 15.13 -6.00
C VAL A 226 -4.21 14.16 -7.07
N ILE A 227 -3.57 12.98 -7.11
CA ILE A 227 -3.93 11.85 -7.97
C ILE A 227 -4.07 10.62 -7.05
N PRO A 228 -5.27 10.35 -6.55
CA PRO A 228 -5.49 9.22 -5.65
C PRO A 228 -5.12 7.89 -6.33
N PRO A 229 -4.53 6.94 -5.60
CA PRO A 229 -4.34 5.59 -6.10
C PRO A 229 -5.66 4.98 -6.56
N GLY A 230 -5.64 4.28 -7.69
CA GLY A 230 -6.77 3.55 -8.21
C GLY A 230 -6.80 2.10 -7.75
N THR A 231 -7.87 1.40 -8.09
CA THR A 231 -7.98 -0.06 -7.94
C THR A 231 -8.35 -0.73 -9.25
N ASN A 232 -8.05 -2.01 -9.37
CA ASN A 232 -8.36 -2.79 -10.57
C ASN A 232 -9.77 -3.38 -10.46
N ASN A 233 -10.75 -2.71 -11.09
CA ASN A 233 -12.17 -3.12 -11.05
C ASN A 233 -12.44 -4.47 -11.76
N SER A 234 -11.54 -4.97 -12.60
CA SER A 234 -11.68 -6.32 -13.17
C SER A 234 -11.31 -7.41 -12.15
N ARG A 235 -10.49 -7.07 -11.17
CA ARG A 235 -10.07 -7.95 -10.09
C ARG A 235 -10.97 -7.80 -8.85
N PHE A 236 -11.26 -6.56 -8.46
CA PHE A 236 -12.10 -6.21 -7.32
C PHE A 236 -13.47 -5.78 -7.83
N SER A 237 -14.48 -6.61 -7.60
CA SER A 237 -15.85 -6.39 -8.06
C SER A 237 -16.85 -7.02 -7.09
N PRO A 238 -18.09 -6.54 -7.03
CA PRO A 238 -19.14 -7.13 -6.21
C PRO A 238 -19.36 -8.62 -6.51
N PRO A 239 -19.97 -9.38 -5.59
CA PRO A 239 -20.31 -10.77 -5.81
C PRO A 239 -21.10 -10.97 -7.11
N SER A 240 -20.67 -11.91 -7.92
CA SER A 240 -21.33 -12.32 -9.15
C SER A 240 -22.12 -13.62 -8.91
N ARG A 241 -22.81 -14.12 -9.96
CA ARG A 241 -23.45 -15.43 -9.89
C ARG A 241 -22.47 -16.62 -9.80
N LYS A 242 -21.17 -16.38 -10.01
CA LYS A 242 -20.15 -17.42 -9.83
C LYS A 242 -20.03 -17.74 -8.34
N PRO A 243 -20.03 -19.04 -7.97
CA PRO A 243 -19.83 -19.44 -6.59
C PRO A 243 -18.45 -19.00 -6.11
N ILE A 244 -18.36 -18.64 -4.84
CA ILE A 244 -17.09 -18.36 -4.17
C ILE A 244 -16.29 -19.67 -4.06
N ASN A 245 -14.97 -19.58 -4.19
CA ASN A 245 -14.08 -20.72 -4.08
C ASN A 245 -14.31 -21.48 -2.75
N GLY A 246 -14.68 -22.75 -2.85
CA GLY A 246 -14.98 -23.60 -1.70
C GLY A 246 -13.81 -23.74 -0.74
N ILE A 247 -12.57 -23.79 -1.26
CA ILE A 247 -11.34 -23.88 -0.45
C ILE A 247 -11.16 -22.61 0.40
N LEU A 248 -11.37 -21.43 -0.18
CA LEU A 248 -11.29 -20.17 0.57
C LEU A 248 -12.38 -20.11 1.64
N LYS A 249 -13.62 -20.50 1.29
CA LYS A 249 -14.71 -20.56 2.24
C LYS A 249 -14.38 -21.47 3.42
N GLU A 250 -13.84 -22.66 3.17
CA GLU A 250 -13.43 -23.60 4.23
C GLU A 250 -12.29 -23.04 5.09
N LYS A 251 -11.32 -22.34 4.50
CA LYS A 251 -10.23 -21.67 5.24
C LYS A 251 -10.76 -20.69 6.30
N ILE A 252 -11.92 -20.08 6.07
CA ILE A 252 -12.55 -19.13 6.99
C ILE A 252 -13.53 -19.85 7.92
N ASP A 253 -14.43 -20.65 7.37
CA ASP A 253 -15.56 -21.25 8.08
C ASP A 253 -15.14 -22.25 9.15
N ARG A 254 -13.99 -22.90 9.01
CA ARG A 254 -13.43 -23.81 10.02
C ARG A 254 -13.20 -23.17 11.40
N PHE A 255 -13.14 -21.83 11.47
CA PHE A 255 -12.98 -21.10 12.72
C PHE A 255 -14.31 -20.66 13.35
N LEU A 256 -15.42 -20.80 12.63
CA LEU A 256 -16.69 -20.16 12.97
C LEU A 256 -17.74 -21.20 13.31
N SER A 257 -18.43 -21.01 14.44
CA SER A 257 -19.53 -21.88 14.86
C SER A 257 -20.80 -21.63 14.05
N ASP A 258 -21.07 -20.37 13.64
CA ASP A 258 -22.19 -19.98 12.78
C ASP A 258 -21.63 -19.27 11.54
N THR A 259 -21.60 -19.98 10.42
CA THR A 259 -20.99 -19.49 9.19
C THR A 259 -21.88 -18.56 8.37
N ASP A 260 -23.15 -18.42 8.74
CA ASP A 260 -24.11 -17.62 7.97
C ASP A 260 -24.19 -16.15 8.42
N LYS A 261 -23.59 -15.83 9.58
CA LYS A 261 -23.52 -14.46 10.08
C LYS A 261 -22.74 -13.55 9.13
N PRO A 262 -23.11 -12.26 9.08
CA PRO A 262 -22.31 -11.21 8.44
C PRO A 262 -20.85 -11.25 8.91
N ILE A 263 -19.93 -10.87 7.99
CA ILE A 263 -18.48 -10.84 8.27
C ILE A 263 -18.02 -9.41 8.52
N ILE A 264 -17.43 -9.16 9.66
CA ILE A 264 -16.59 -8.00 9.94
C ILE A 264 -15.19 -8.36 9.43
N LEU A 265 -14.77 -7.81 8.30
CA LEU A 265 -13.50 -8.16 7.65
C LEU A 265 -12.43 -7.10 7.91
N ALA A 266 -11.26 -7.52 8.38
CA ALA A 266 -10.06 -6.69 8.45
C ALA A 266 -8.89 -7.38 7.75
N ILE A 267 -8.20 -6.66 6.87
CA ILE A 267 -7.00 -7.14 6.16
C ILE A 267 -5.87 -6.15 6.42
N ASN A 268 -4.93 -6.52 7.28
CA ASN A 268 -3.87 -5.64 7.72
C ASN A 268 -2.59 -6.43 8.04
N ARG A 269 -1.43 -5.78 7.90
CA ARG A 269 -0.19 -6.32 8.48
C ARG A 269 -0.28 -6.27 10.01
N PRO A 270 0.24 -7.29 10.73
CA PRO A 270 0.22 -7.29 12.19
C PRO A 270 1.31 -6.36 12.75
N VAL A 271 1.06 -5.07 12.66
CA VAL A 271 1.93 -4.01 13.21
C VAL A 271 1.10 -3.07 14.09
N LEU A 272 1.71 -2.51 15.14
CA LEU A 272 1.01 -1.70 16.16
C LEU A 272 0.09 -0.62 15.56
N ARG A 273 0.59 0.12 14.55
CA ARG A 273 -0.20 1.19 13.93
C ARG A 273 -1.47 0.72 13.21
N LYS A 274 -1.58 -0.57 12.89
CA LYS A 274 -2.79 -1.16 12.28
C LYS A 274 -3.85 -1.57 13.31
N ASN A 275 -3.55 -1.43 14.58
CA ASN A 275 -4.48 -1.46 15.70
C ASN A 275 -5.45 -2.65 15.72
N LEU A 276 -4.97 -3.85 15.39
CA LEU A 276 -5.77 -5.06 15.45
C LEU A 276 -6.30 -5.33 16.87
N LYS A 277 -5.52 -4.95 17.90
CA LYS A 277 -5.92 -5.03 19.29
C LYS A 277 -7.19 -4.20 19.59
N GLY A 278 -7.24 -2.96 19.09
CA GLY A 278 -8.43 -2.11 19.24
C GLY A 278 -9.67 -2.70 18.56
N LEU A 279 -9.51 -3.36 17.41
CA LEU A 279 -10.63 -4.04 16.74
C LEU A 279 -11.13 -5.25 17.53
N ILE A 280 -10.22 -6.07 18.06
CA ILE A 280 -10.60 -7.23 18.89
C ILE A 280 -11.27 -6.78 20.19
N ALA A 281 -10.76 -5.74 20.82
CA ALA A 281 -11.39 -5.17 22.01
C ALA A 281 -12.81 -4.66 21.69
N ALA A 282 -12.97 -3.91 20.59
CA ALA A 282 -14.28 -3.44 20.14
C ALA A 282 -15.29 -4.57 19.93
N TYR A 283 -14.86 -5.67 19.33
CA TYR A 283 -15.71 -6.85 19.12
C TYR A 283 -15.92 -7.64 20.40
N GLY A 284 -14.87 -7.83 21.22
CA GLY A 284 -14.91 -8.61 22.45
C GLY A 284 -15.73 -7.98 23.57
N GLU A 285 -15.74 -6.65 23.67
CA GLU A 285 -16.53 -5.89 24.65
C GLU A 285 -18.01 -5.73 24.23
N SER A 286 -18.37 -6.06 22.99
CA SER A 286 -19.72 -5.90 22.44
C SER A 286 -20.42 -7.24 22.21
N SER A 287 -21.19 -7.71 23.21
CA SER A 287 -22.02 -8.93 23.06
C SER A 287 -23.01 -8.83 21.88
N SER A 288 -23.59 -7.66 21.66
CA SER A 288 -24.51 -7.42 20.54
C SER A 288 -23.86 -7.59 19.17
N LEU A 289 -22.58 -7.22 18.99
CA LEU A 289 -21.86 -7.52 17.74
C LEU A 289 -21.56 -9.00 17.59
N GLN A 290 -21.19 -9.70 18.67
CA GLN A 290 -20.93 -11.14 18.63
C GLN A 290 -22.17 -11.96 18.29
N GLU A 291 -23.37 -11.46 18.67
CA GLU A 291 -24.65 -12.09 18.30
C GLU A 291 -24.95 -11.98 16.82
N VAL A 292 -24.62 -10.86 16.17
CA VAL A 292 -25.05 -10.55 14.80
C VAL A 292 -23.99 -10.77 13.73
N ALA A 293 -22.71 -10.85 14.06
CA ALA A 293 -21.63 -10.95 13.08
C ALA A 293 -20.45 -11.75 13.58
N ASN A 294 -19.64 -12.30 12.65
CA ASN A 294 -18.33 -12.90 12.90
C ASN A 294 -17.21 -11.93 12.53
N LEU A 295 -16.08 -12.02 13.25
CA LEU A 295 -14.88 -11.24 12.94
C LEU A 295 -13.89 -12.09 12.13
N VAL A 296 -13.39 -11.59 11.01
CA VAL A 296 -12.36 -12.23 10.19
C VAL A 296 -11.16 -11.29 10.07
N ILE A 297 -10.02 -11.72 10.59
CA ILE A 297 -8.77 -10.95 10.57
C ILE A 297 -7.74 -11.68 9.72
N VAL A 298 -7.35 -11.07 8.60
CA VAL A 298 -6.22 -11.49 7.77
C VAL A 298 -5.01 -10.65 8.13
N ALA A 299 -4.05 -11.26 8.83
CA ALA A 299 -2.89 -10.58 9.40
C ALA A 299 -1.57 -11.06 8.76
N GLY A 300 -1.45 -10.87 7.43
CA GLY A 300 -0.33 -11.36 6.66
C GLY A 300 -0.34 -12.89 6.47
N MET A 301 0.69 -13.41 5.79
CA MET A 301 0.92 -14.85 5.65
C MET A 301 1.89 -15.32 6.72
N ARG A 302 1.62 -16.47 7.34
CA ARG A 302 2.49 -17.08 8.34
C ARG A 302 2.37 -18.60 8.36
N GLU A 303 3.44 -19.26 8.67
CA GLU A 303 3.44 -20.68 9.06
C GLU A 303 3.28 -20.80 10.57
N ASP A 304 4.10 -20.08 11.31
CA ASP A 304 4.15 -20.07 12.76
C ASP A 304 4.42 -18.64 13.24
N ILE A 305 3.71 -18.18 14.26
CA ILE A 305 3.89 -16.83 14.85
C ILE A 305 5.32 -16.67 15.37
N ARG A 306 5.93 -17.73 15.90
CA ARG A 306 7.30 -17.72 16.43
C ARG A 306 8.37 -17.39 15.40
N ASN A 307 8.07 -17.57 14.12
CA ASN A 307 8.99 -17.30 13.00
C ASN A 307 8.77 -15.90 12.38
N MET A 308 7.80 -15.12 12.88
CA MET A 308 7.56 -13.75 12.42
C MET A 308 8.59 -12.78 13.02
N GLU A 309 8.69 -11.58 12.46
CA GLU A 309 9.46 -10.49 13.07
C GLU A 309 8.94 -10.19 14.48
N GLU A 310 9.82 -9.86 15.44
CA GLU A 310 9.51 -9.68 16.85
C GLU A 310 8.31 -8.72 17.10
N THR A 311 8.26 -7.62 16.36
CA THR A 311 7.15 -6.66 16.48
C THR A 311 5.82 -7.25 15.99
N GLN A 312 5.85 -8.08 14.97
CA GLN A 312 4.68 -8.77 14.43
C GLN A 312 4.24 -9.91 15.37
N GLN A 313 5.20 -10.64 15.94
CA GLN A 313 4.93 -11.65 16.97
C GLN A 313 4.18 -11.04 18.16
N SER A 314 4.67 -9.91 18.66
CA SER A 314 4.04 -9.21 19.78
C SER A 314 2.58 -8.89 19.49
N VAL A 315 2.29 -8.31 18.32
CA VAL A 315 0.91 -7.98 17.92
C VAL A 315 0.05 -9.24 17.81
N MET A 316 0.56 -10.31 17.20
CA MET A 316 -0.21 -11.55 17.05
C MET A 316 -0.47 -12.25 18.37
N ASN A 317 0.47 -12.22 19.31
CA ASN A 317 0.30 -12.77 20.64
C ASN A 317 -0.78 -12.00 21.42
N GLU A 318 -0.75 -10.66 21.39
CA GLU A 318 -1.79 -9.82 22.00
C GLU A 318 -3.20 -10.14 21.44
N VAL A 319 -3.28 -10.30 20.12
CA VAL A 319 -4.54 -10.68 19.46
C VAL A 319 -5.07 -12.03 19.96
N LEU A 320 -4.21 -13.04 20.10
CA LEU A 320 -4.61 -14.37 20.60
C LEU A 320 -5.01 -14.33 22.08
N LEU A 321 -4.28 -13.56 22.91
CA LEU A 321 -4.62 -13.37 24.30
C LEU A 321 -5.97 -12.66 24.47
N ASP A 322 -6.29 -11.70 23.62
CA ASP A 322 -7.59 -11.02 23.64
C ASP A 322 -8.73 -11.93 23.14
N VAL A 323 -8.46 -12.84 22.16
CA VAL A 323 -9.44 -13.89 21.77
C VAL A 323 -9.80 -14.77 22.99
N ASP A 324 -8.80 -15.19 23.76
CA ASP A 324 -9.00 -15.97 24.98
C ASP A 324 -9.72 -15.15 26.06
N LYS A 325 -9.23 -13.95 26.35
CA LYS A 325 -9.78 -13.03 27.35
C LYS A 325 -11.28 -12.77 27.19
N TYR A 326 -11.75 -12.62 25.95
CA TYR A 326 -13.14 -12.30 25.65
C TYR A 326 -13.98 -13.52 25.24
N ASP A 327 -13.44 -14.74 25.32
CA ASP A 327 -14.09 -16.00 24.89
C ASP A 327 -14.68 -15.92 23.49
N LEU A 328 -13.82 -15.61 22.51
CA LEU A 328 -14.21 -15.40 21.13
C LEU A 328 -14.03 -16.65 20.24
N TRP A 329 -13.84 -17.81 20.85
CA TRP A 329 -13.72 -19.08 20.13
C TRP A 329 -14.99 -19.39 19.35
N GLY A 330 -14.85 -19.76 18.08
CA GLY A 330 -15.97 -19.97 17.19
C GLY A 330 -16.62 -18.68 16.62
N LYS A 331 -16.10 -17.49 16.97
CA LYS A 331 -16.60 -16.18 16.50
C LYS A 331 -15.58 -15.38 15.72
N VAL A 332 -14.28 -15.75 15.83
CA VAL A 332 -13.17 -15.04 15.18
C VAL A 332 -12.37 -15.99 14.32
N ALA A 333 -12.19 -15.66 13.05
CA ALA A 333 -11.36 -16.38 12.10
C ALA A 333 -9.99 -15.71 11.91
N PHE A 334 -8.92 -16.53 12.05
CA PHE A 334 -7.53 -16.14 11.88
C PHE A 334 -6.80 -17.04 10.87
N PRO A 335 -7.09 -16.99 9.59
CA PRO A 335 -6.43 -17.84 8.60
C PRO A 335 -4.93 -17.54 8.55
N LYS A 336 -4.10 -18.60 8.44
CA LYS A 336 -2.63 -18.47 8.37
C LYS A 336 -2.14 -17.99 7.00
N LYS A 337 -2.81 -18.45 5.94
CA LYS A 337 -2.43 -18.20 4.54
C LYS A 337 -3.64 -17.83 3.72
N ILE A 338 -3.69 -16.56 3.34
CA ILE A 338 -4.56 -16.06 2.27
C ILE A 338 -3.61 -15.46 1.23
N ILE A 339 -3.52 -16.09 0.07
CA ILE A 339 -2.66 -15.60 -1.01
C ILE A 339 -3.31 -14.39 -1.70
N GLN A 340 -2.51 -13.62 -2.41
CA GLN A 340 -2.96 -12.37 -3.03
C GLN A 340 -4.14 -12.56 -3.98
N ASP A 341 -4.20 -13.68 -4.70
CA ASP A 341 -5.30 -13.99 -5.63
C ASP A 341 -6.60 -14.40 -4.94
N GLU A 342 -6.54 -14.78 -3.67
CA GLU A 342 -7.73 -15.06 -2.86
C GLU A 342 -8.35 -13.79 -2.23
N ILE A 343 -7.60 -12.69 -2.14
CA ILE A 343 -8.08 -11.44 -1.52
C ILE A 343 -9.36 -10.89 -2.17
N PRO A 344 -9.48 -10.81 -3.52
CA PRO A 344 -10.73 -10.35 -4.14
C PRO A 344 -11.93 -11.25 -3.81
N GLU A 345 -11.70 -12.58 -3.71
CA GLU A 345 -12.78 -13.51 -3.34
C GLU A 345 -13.15 -13.41 -1.86
N LEU A 346 -12.19 -13.09 -1.00
CA LEU A 346 -12.47 -12.85 0.41
C LEU A 346 -13.35 -11.60 0.61
N TYR A 347 -13.10 -10.52 -0.11
CA TYR A 347 -14.01 -9.37 -0.12
C TYR A 347 -15.40 -9.76 -0.63
N ARG A 348 -15.49 -10.55 -1.72
CA ARG A 348 -16.77 -11.04 -2.23
C ARG A 348 -17.50 -11.95 -1.23
N LEU A 349 -16.78 -12.81 -0.50
CA LEU A 349 -17.34 -13.65 0.56
C LEU A 349 -17.97 -12.78 1.65
N ALA A 350 -17.23 -11.78 2.14
CA ALA A 350 -17.73 -10.86 3.17
C ALA A 350 -18.96 -10.06 2.66
N SER A 351 -18.90 -9.57 1.42
CA SER A 351 -20.02 -8.84 0.80
C SER A 351 -21.24 -9.74 0.60
N SER A 352 -21.08 -11.00 0.17
CA SER A 352 -22.18 -11.96 0.01
C SER A 352 -22.92 -12.28 1.31
N ARG A 353 -22.18 -12.23 2.44
CA ARG A 353 -22.72 -12.36 3.81
C ARG A 353 -23.18 -11.04 4.41
N LYS A 354 -23.31 -9.97 3.61
CA LYS A 354 -23.74 -8.63 4.06
C LYS A 354 -22.84 -8.07 5.18
N GLY A 355 -21.57 -8.37 5.11
CA GLY A 355 -20.57 -7.90 6.05
C GLY A 355 -20.11 -6.47 5.82
N VAL A 356 -19.11 -6.05 6.55
CA VAL A 356 -18.44 -4.74 6.45
C VAL A 356 -16.93 -4.91 6.45
N PHE A 357 -16.23 -3.99 5.81
CA PHE A 357 -14.78 -3.92 5.89
C PHE A 357 -14.37 -2.88 6.94
N VAL A 358 -13.47 -3.25 7.84
CA VAL A 358 -12.98 -2.35 8.89
C VAL A 358 -11.47 -2.17 8.76
N ASN A 359 -11.04 -0.93 8.61
CA ASN A 359 -9.64 -0.56 8.76
C ASN A 359 -9.47 0.15 10.12
N PRO A 360 -8.99 -0.56 11.16
CA PRO A 360 -8.88 0.01 12.49
C PRO A 360 -7.59 0.80 12.71
N ALA A 361 -6.81 1.08 11.67
CA ALA A 361 -5.50 1.72 11.77
C ALA A 361 -5.57 3.05 12.53
N LEU A 362 -4.55 3.32 13.35
CA LEU A 362 -4.40 4.60 14.03
C LEU A 362 -4.10 5.75 13.06
N THR A 363 -3.43 5.44 11.97
CA THR A 363 -3.18 6.35 10.85
C THR A 363 -3.18 5.56 9.55
N GLU A 364 -3.86 6.05 8.53
CA GLU A 364 -3.90 5.45 7.20
C GLU A 364 -3.65 6.52 6.13
N PRO A 365 -2.45 6.58 5.55
CA PRO A 365 -2.12 7.62 4.57
C PRO A 365 -3.07 7.68 3.38
N PHE A 366 -3.45 6.52 2.84
CA PHE A 366 -4.44 6.45 1.77
C PHE A 366 -5.50 5.38 2.03
N GLY A 367 -5.13 4.07 2.09
CA GLY A 367 -6.04 2.96 2.32
C GLY A 367 -6.45 2.22 1.05
N LEU A 368 -5.49 1.61 0.34
CA LEU A 368 -5.79 0.77 -0.83
C LEU A 368 -6.82 -0.32 -0.52
N THR A 369 -6.74 -0.94 0.66
CA THR A 369 -7.70 -1.95 1.10
C THR A 369 -9.13 -1.42 1.23
N LEU A 370 -9.30 -0.12 1.49
CA LEU A 370 -10.63 0.51 1.53
C LEU A 370 -11.25 0.60 0.15
N ILE A 371 -10.48 1.03 -0.86
CA ILE A 371 -11.00 1.11 -2.23
C ILE A 371 -11.20 -0.27 -2.86
N GLU A 372 -10.38 -1.27 -2.49
CA GLU A 372 -10.57 -2.66 -2.88
C GLU A 372 -11.86 -3.25 -2.30
N ALA A 373 -12.12 -3.01 -1.01
CA ALA A 373 -13.35 -3.42 -0.32
C ALA A 373 -14.57 -2.72 -0.92
N ALA A 374 -14.49 -1.40 -1.13
CA ALA A 374 -15.55 -0.61 -1.76
C ALA A 374 -15.88 -1.13 -3.16
N ALA A 375 -14.86 -1.34 -4.02
CA ALA A 375 -15.04 -1.91 -5.36
C ALA A 375 -15.65 -3.32 -5.33
N SER A 376 -15.48 -4.06 -4.23
CA SER A 376 -16.09 -5.38 -4.02
C SER A 376 -17.49 -5.34 -3.39
N GLY A 377 -18.09 -4.15 -3.25
CA GLY A 377 -19.43 -3.96 -2.72
C GLY A 377 -19.54 -4.10 -1.19
N LEU A 378 -18.46 -3.81 -0.45
CA LEU A 378 -18.48 -3.77 1.01
C LEU A 378 -18.61 -2.33 1.52
N PRO A 379 -19.54 -2.04 2.44
CA PRO A 379 -19.46 -0.84 3.26
C PRO A 379 -18.14 -0.81 4.03
N ILE A 380 -17.57 0.37 4.19
CA ILE A 380 -16.27 0.54 4.86
C ILE A 380 -16.40 1.33 6.16
N ILE A 381 -15.62 0.93 7.17
CA ILE A 381 -15.42 1.67 8.42
C ILE A 381 -13.94 1.97 8.53
N ALA A 382 -13.57 3.22 8.67
CA ALA A 382 -12.20 3.66 8.52
C ALA A 382 -11.86 4.79 9.50
N PRO A 383 -10.55 5.01 9.79
CA PRO A 383 -10.13 6.07 10.69
C PRO A 383 -10.52 7.46 10.17
N ASP A 384 -10.87 8.35 11.08
CA ASP A 384 -11.08 9.77 10.80
C ASP A 384 -9.73 10.52 10.69
N ASP A 385 -8.84 9.99 9.83
CA ASP A 385 -7.51 10.54 9.55
C ASP A 385 -7.01 10.11 8.17
N GLY A 386 -6.34 11.02 7.48
CA GLY A 386 -5.69 10.75 6.19
C GLY A 386 -6.63 10.47 5.04
N GLY A 387 -6.19 9.59 4.13
CA GLY A 387 -6.90 9.21 2.91
C GLY A 387 -8.30 8.64 3.08
N PRO A 388 -8.64 7.92 4.16
CA PRO A 388 -9.99 7.47 4.41
C PRO A 388 -11.06 8.56 4.36
N LYS A 389 -10.74 9.79 4.80
CA LYS A 389 -11.67 10.94 4.70
C LYS A 389 -12.07 11.21 3.26
N ASP A 390 -11.08 11.27 2.37
CA ASP A 390 -11.32 11.54 0.94
C ASP A 390 -12.07 10.37 0.29
N ILE A 391 -11.73 9.13 0.64
CA ILE A 391 -12.40 7.93 0.11
C ILE A 391 -13.88 7.92 0.50
N ILE A 392 -14.21 8.07 1.78
CA ILE A 392 -15.60 8.06 2.25
C ILE A 392 -16.38 9.26 1.73
N SER A 393 -15.76 10.44 1.68
CA SER A 393 -16.39 11.64 1.10
C SER A 393 -16.77 11.45 -0.37
N ASN A 394 -15.87 10.80 -1.16
CA ASN A 394 -16.07 10.58 -2.58
C ASN A 394 -17.01 9.40 -2.87
N CYS A 395 -16.81 8.27 -2.21
CA CYS A 395 -17.56 7.03 -2.47
C CYS A 395 -18.90 6.98 -1.73
N ARG A 396 -19.05 7.72 -0.62
CA ARG A 396 -20.24 7.75 0.24
C ARG A 396 -20.73 6.36 0.67
N ASN A 397 -19.78 5.47 0.96
CA ASN A 397 -20.01 4.05 1.14
C ASN A 397 -19.64 3.52 2.53
N GLY A 398 -19.67 4.36 3.57
CA GLY A 398 -19.29 3.92 4.91
C GLY A 398 -19.22 5.02 5.95
N LEU A 399 -18.49 4.76 7.03
CA LEU A 399 -18.37 5.63 8.20
C LEU A 399 -16.90 5.89 8.56
N LEU A 400 -16.60 7.11 8.97
CA LEU A 400 -15.39 7.45 9.71
C LEU A 400 -15.59 7.17 11.19
N THR A 401 -14.55 6.69 11.86
CA THR A 401 -14.61 6.37 13.31
C THR A 401 -13.30 6.76 14.01
N ASN A 402 -13.40 7.08 15.29
CA ASN A 402 -12.22 7.23 16.15
C ASN A 402 -11.66 5.85 16.49
N THR A 403 -10.58 5.45 15.85
CA THR A 403 -9.96 4.14 16.05
C THR A 403 -9.16 3.99 17.34
N LEU A 404 -9.00 5.07 18.12
CA LEU A 404 -8.45 5.01 19.49
C LEU A 404 -9.49 4.57 20.53
N ASP A 405 -10.76 4.58 20.17
CA ASP A 405 -11.89 4.22 21.04
C ASP A 405 -12.55 2.93 20.54
N SER A 406 -12.40 1.84 21.30
CA SER A 406 -13.00 0.53 20.98
C SER A 406 -14.52 0.60 20.87
N LYS A 407 -15.16 1.41 21.72
CA LYS A 407 -16.61 1.61 21.68
C LYS A 407 -17.04 2.32 20.40
N ALA A 408 -16.33 3.37 19.97
CA ALA A 408 -16.64 4.06 18.73
C ALA A 408 -16.51 3.14 17.50
N ILE A 409 -15.51 2.24 17.49
CA ILE A 409 -15.37 1.21 16.46
C ILE A 409 -16.59 0.28 16.47
N ALA A 410 -16.97 -0.25 17.66
CA ALA A 410 -18.10 -1.15 17.82
C ALA A 410 -19.42 -0.51 17.38
N ASP A 411 -19.68 0.73 17.79
CA ASP A 411 -20.90 1.49 17.46
C ASP A 411 -20.99 1.73 15.94
N SER A 412 -19.87 2.04 15.28
CA SER A 412 -19.80 2.22 13.83
C SER A 412 -20.09 0.93 13.06
N ILE A 413 -19.55 -0.22 13.53
CA ILE A 413 -19.81 -1.54 12.96
C ILE A 413 -21.29 -1.90 13.13
N HIS A 414 -21.82 -1.71 14.33
CA HIS A 414 -23.22 -1.99 14.62
C HIS A 414 -24.16 -1.16 13.75
N THR A 415 -23.89 0.14 13.61
CA THR A 415 -24.64 1.04 12.72
C THR A 415 -24.66 0.52 11.29
N ALA A 416 -23.49 0.09 10.78
CA ALA A 416 -23.38 -0.39 9.39
C ALA A 416 -24.09 -1.73 9.15
N LEU A 417 -24.23 -2.58 10.17
CA LEU A 417 -24.89 -3.90 10.04
C LEU A 417 -26.37 -3.88 10.37
N SER A 418 -26.87 -2.90 11.12
CA SER A 418 -28.27 -2.88 11.63
C SER A 418 -29.29 -2.41 10.58
N ASP A 419 -28.92 -1.57 9.62
CA ASP A 419 -29.82 -1.08 8.58
C ASP A 419 -29.49 -1.67 7.19
N ILE A 420 -30.25 -2.67 6.78
CA ILE A 420 -30.07 -3.34 5.48
C ILE A 420 -30.33 -2.41 4.28
N LYS A 421 -31.11 -1.34 4.43
CA LYS A 421 -31.35 -0.38 3.35
C LYS A 421 -30.12 0.51 3.17
N GLN A 422 -29.56 0.98 4.27
CA GLN A 422 -28.32 1.75 4.27
C GLN A 422 -27.14 0.90 3.77
N TRP A 423 -27.04 -0.36 4.25
CA TRP A 423 -26.04 -1.30 3.78
C TRP A 423 -26.09 -1.47 2.25
N LYS A 424 -27.29 -1.70 1.69
CA LYS A 424 -27.49 -1.81 0.23
C LYS A 424 -27.16 -0.52 -0.53
N SER A 425 -27.38 0.64 0.08
CA SER A 425 -27.00 1.93 -0.50
C SER A 425 -25.47 2.07 -0.58
N TRP A 426 -24.78 1.69 0.47
CA TRP A 426 -23.30 1.74 0.54
C TRP A 426 -22.61 0.67 -0.30
N SER A 427 -23.27 -0.46 -0.55
CA SER A 427 -22.74 -1.58 -1.33
C SER A 427 -22.83 -1.37 -2.87
N ARG A 428 -23.46 -0.29 -3.33
CA ARG A 428 -23.61 0.06 -4.76
C ARG A 428 -22.49 0.95 -5.26
#